data_9dfcc16750336e7e8753e0f4c9581482
#
_entry.id   9dfcc16750336e7e8753e0f4c9581482
#
_cell.length_a   1.000
_cell.length_b   1.000
_cell.length_c   1.000
_cell.angle_alpha   90.00
_cell.angle_beta   90.00
_cell.angle_gamma   90.00
#
_symmetry.space_group_name_H-M   'P 1'
#
loop_
_entity.id
_entity.type
_entity.pdbx_description
1 polymer ?
#
loop_
_entity_poly.entity_id
_entity_poly.type
_entity_poly.pdbx_seq_one_letter_code
_entity_poly.pdbx_strand_id
1 'polypeptide(L)' 'MSAEPIHITDAAFEETVMKSNVPVIVDFWAPWCNPCKMIAPTLDKLAREYEGKLLVAKINTDDNQEWMQKFGIQGI' A
#
# COMPACT_ATOMS: atom_id res chain seq x y z
N MET A 1 -12.32 -5.72 -15.86
CA MET A 1 -11.23 -6.02 -14.93
C MET A 1 -11.45 -5.25 -13.63
N SER A 2 -11.54 -5.93 -12.50
CA SER A 2 -11.75 -5.25 -11.24
C SER A 2 -10.41 -4.74 -10.70
N ALA A 3 -10.38 -3.49 -10.26
CA ALA A 3 -9.22 -2.93 -9.61
C ALA A 3 -9.13 -3.45 -8.17
N GLU A 4 -7.94 -3.80 -7.75
CA GLU A 4 -7.66 -4.25 -6.40
C GLU A 4 -6.41 -3.54 -5.90
N PRO A 5 -6.22 -3.44 -4.56
CA PRO A 5 -4.93 -3.03 -4.04
C PRO A 5 -3.84 -3.97 -4.54
N ILE A 6 -2.69 -3.42 -4.89
CA ILE A 6 -1.55 -4.23 -5.32
C ILE A 6 -0.60 -4.42 -4.15
N HIS A 7 -0.03 -5.61 -4.05
CA HIS A 7 0.99 -5.92 -3.04
C HIS A 7 2.36 -5.70 -3.66
N ILE A 8 3.16 -4.83 -3.03
CA ILE A 8 4.47 -4.48 -3.53
C ILE A 8 5.55 -4.81 -2.50
N THR A 9 6.77 -4.89 -2.98
CA THR A 9 7.96 -5.07 -2.15
C THR A 9 8.77 -3.78 -2.11
N ASP A 10 9.76 -3.71 -1.23
CA ASP A 10 10.70 -2.59 -1.20
C ASP A 10 11.34 -2.37 -2.57
N ALA A 11 11.71 -3.44 -3.27
CA ALA A 11 12.36 -3.34 -4.57
C ALA A 11 11.47 -2.71 -5.64
N ALA A 12 10.15 -2.89 -5.55
CA ALA A 12 9.20 -2.38 -6.53
C ALA A 12 8.66 -0.99 -6.16
N PHE A 13 8.95 -0.49 -4.98
CA PHE A 13 8.33 0.73 -4.44
C PHE A 13 8.59 1.95 -5.34
N GLU A 14 9.83 2.18 -5.71
CA GLU A 14 10.18 3.35 -6.50
C GLU A 14 9.43 3.40 -7.82
N GLU A 15 9.43 2.29 -8.57
CA GLU A 15 8.74 2.21 -9.84
C GLU A 15 7.23 2.34 -9.71
N THR A 16 6.66 1.71 -8.69
CA THR A 16 5.21 1.63 -8.54
C THR A 16 4.64 2.90 -7.92
N VAL A 17 5.31 3.44 -6.91
CA VAL A 17 4.79 4.55 -6.10
C VAL A 17 5.38 5.88 -6.55
N MET A 18 6.72 5.99 -6.53
CA MET A 18 7.37 7.28 -6.78
C MET A 18 7.24 7.74 -8.23
N LYS A 19 7.15 6.80 -9.16
CA LYS A 19 7.02 7.10 -10.60
C LYS A 19 5.60 6.95 -11.12
N SER A 20 4.62 6.81 -10.23
CA SER A 20 3.23 6.68 -10.62
C SER A 20 2.70 7.95 -11.26
N ASN A 21 1.85 7.79 -12.29
CA ASN A 21 1.16 8.90 -12.95
C ASN A 21 -0.11 9.33 -12.22
N VAL A 22 -0.52 8.58 -11.21
CA VAL A 22 -1.72 8.85 -10.41
C VAL A 22 -1.34 8.88 -8.94
N PRO A 23 -2.13 9.52 -8.08
CA PRO A 23 -1.91 9.46 -6.64
C PRO A 23 -1.91 8.02 -6.14
N VAL A 24 -1.07 7.73 -5.16
CA VAL A 24 -0.94 6.39 -4.58
C VAL A 24 -1.18 6.47 -3.08
N ILE A 25 -2.08 5.64 -2.59
CA ILE A 25 -2.22 5.38 -1.16
C ILE A 25 -1.31 4.20 -0.84
N VAL A 26 -0.35 4.41 0.07
CA VAL A 26 0.55 3.34 0.48
C VAL A 26 0.11 2.84 1.85
N ASP A 27 -0.23 1.57 1.94
CA ASP A 27 -0.63 0.91 3.17
C ASP A 27 0.52 0.05 3.70
N PHE A 28 1.17 0.54 4.74
CA PHE A 28 2.17 -0.23 5.48
C PHE A 28 1.45 -1.09 6.51
N TRP A 29 1.45 -2.39 6.32
CA TRP A 29 0.68 -3.32 7.13
C TRP A 29 1.51 -4.51 7.59
N ALA A 30 0.95 -5.30 8.51
CA ALA A 30 1.55 -6.56 8.94
C ALA A 30 0.43 -7.54 9.29
N PRO A 31 0.69 -8.86 9.17
CA PRO A 31 -0.33 -9.87 9.48
C PRO A 31 -0.84 -9.82 10.92
N TRP A 32 -0.02 -9.35 11.84
CA TRP A 32 -0.37 -9.25 13.27
C TRP A 32 -1.07 -7.94 13.64
N CYS A 33 -1.19 -7.02 12.69
CA CYS A 33 -1.75 -5.69 12.96
C CYS A 33 -3.27 -5.73 12.75
N ASN A 34 -4.04 -5.81 13.83
CA ASN A 34 -5.50 -5.84 13.75
C ASN A 34 -6.11 -4.59 13.13
N PRO A 35 -5.69 -3.36 13.51
CA PRO A 35 -6.19 -2.16 12.84
C PRO A 35 -5.94 -2.17 11.33
N CYS A 36 -4.81 -2.72 10.89
CA CYS A 36 -4.52 -2.85 9.46
C CYS A 36 -5.55 -3.71 8.75
N LYS A 37 -5.96 -4.81 9.40
CA LYS A 37 -6.98 -5.71 8.85
C LYS A 37 -8.34 -5.06 8.79
N MET A 38 -8.64 -4.17 9.72
CA MET A 38 -9.93 -3.50 9.80
C MET A 38 -10.12 -2.50 8.65
N ILE A 39 -9.06 -1.88 8.17
CA ILE A 39 -9.15 -0.93 7.06
C ILE A 39 -9.07 -1.58 5.68
N ALA A 40 -8.71 -2.85 5.61
CA ALA A 40 -8.53 -3.54 4.33
C ALA A 40 -9.78 -3.50 3.43
N PRO A 41 -11.00 -3.73 3.93
CA PRO A 41 -12.20 -3.62 3.09
C PRO A 41 -12.40 -2.22 2.52
N THR A 42 -12.08 -1.18 3.29
CA THR A 42 -12.18 0.21 2.83
C THR A 42 -11.19 0.47 1.70
N LEU A 43 -9.96 -0.03 1.83
CA LEU A 43 -8.94 0.13 0.79
C LEU A 43 -9.33 -0.62 -0.49
N ASP A 44 -9.91 -1.82 -0.35
CA ASP A 44 -10.43 -2.57 -1.49
C ASP A 44 -11.50 -1.78 -2.23
N LYS A 45 -12.41 -1.16 -1.49
CA LYS A 45 -13.48 -0.35 -2.04
C LYS A 45 -12.91 0.88 -2.78
N LEU A 46 -11.96 1.57 -2.17
CA LEU A 46 -11.32 2.74 -2.79
C LEU A 46 -10.62 2.36 -4.09
N ALA A 47 -9.92 1.24 -4.10
CA ALA A 47 -9.22 0.78 -5.30
C ALA A 47 -10.21 0.55 -6.45
N ARG A 48 -11.37 -0.02 -6.16
CA ARG A 48 -12.40 -0.25 -7.17
C ARG A 48 -13.08 1.04 -7.63
N GLU A 49 -13.44 1.90 -6.68
CA GLU A 49 -14.18 3.14 -6.99
C GLU A 49 -13.35 4.13 -7.80
N TYR A 50 -12.04 4.14 -7.58
CA TYR A 50 -11.14 5.10 -8.21
C TYR A 50 -10.19 4.46 -9.21
N GLU A 51 -10.60 3.34 -9.79
CA GLU A 51 -9.80 2.68 -10.82
C GLU A 51 -9.36 3.66 -11.90
N GLY A 52 -8.06 3.68 -12.20
CA GLY A 52 -7.48 4.60 -13.18
C GLY A 52 -7.21 6.00 -12.66
N LYS A 53 -7.69 6.34 -11.46
CA LYS A 53 -7.52 7.68 -10.86
C LYS A 53 -6.69 7.65 -9.59
N LEU A 54 -6.61 6.50 -8.96
CA LEU A 54 -5.93 6.31 -7.68
C LEU A 54 -5.45 4.86 -7.62
N LEU A 55 -4.24 4.67 -7.12
CA LEU A 55 -3.67 3.35 -6.90
C LEU A 55 -3.54 3.10 -5.41
N VAL A 56 -3.91 1.91 -4.96
CA VAL A 56 -3.67 1.48 -3.58
C VAL A 56 -2.57 0.43 -3.60
N ALA A 57 -1.46 0.72 -2.94
CA ALA A 57 -0.31 -0.17 -2.86
C ALA A 57 -0.12 -0.61 -1.41
N LYS A 58 -0.04 -1.91 -1.17
CA LYS A 58 0.14 -2.50 0.16
C LYS A 58 1.52 -3.09 0.27
N ILE A 59 2.19 -2.81 1.38
CA ILE A 59 3.54 -3.33 1.63
C ILE A 59 3.60 -3.96 3.02
N ASN A 60 3.99 -5.24 3.07
CA ASN A 60 4.12 -5.98 4.32
C ASN A 60 5.42 -5.59 5.01
N THR A 61 5.30 -4.95 6.17
CA THR A 61 6.44 -4.43 6.91
C THR A 61 7.29 -5.50 7.58
N ASP A 62 6.77 -6.72 7.74
CA ASP A 62 7.59 -7.81 8.29
C ASP A 62 8.74 -8.17 7.35
N ASP A 63 8.49 -8.07 6.04
CA ASP A 63 9.46 -8.47 5.01
C ASP A 63 10.08 -7.27 4.29
N ASN A 64 9.53 -6.06 4.47
CA ASN A 64 9.89 -4.89 3.68
C ASN A 64 9.96 -3.66 4.59
N GLN A 65 11.15 -3.36 5.07
CA GLN A 65 11.34 -2.28 6.04
C GLN A 65 12.03 -1.05 5.49
N GLU A 66 12.56 -1.11 4.28
CA GLU A 66 13.39 -0.04 3.73
C GLU A 66 12.64 1.29 3.63
N TRP A 67 11.48 1.29 2.96
CA TRP A 67 10.73 2.52 2.75
C TRP A 67 10.00 2.98 4.00
N MET A 68 9.58 2.05 4.85
CA MET A 68 9.05 2.40 6.16
C MET A 68 10.07 3.21 6.96
N GLN A 69 11.33 2.78 6.95
CA GLN A 69 12.41 3.48 7.64
C GLN A 69 12.71 4.83 6.99
N LYS A 70 12.71 4.89 5.66
CA LYS A 70 12.96 6.14 4.92
C LYS A 70 11.91 7.20 5.23
N PHE A 71 10.67 6.81 5.46
CA PHE A 71 9.60 7.74 5.84
C PHE A 71 9.54 8.01 7.34
N GLY A 72 10.42 7.40 8.13
CA GLY A 72 10.46 7.60 9.57
C GLY A 72 9.30 6.96 10.32
N ILE A 73 8.67 5.94 9.76
CA ILE A 73 7.59 5.21 10.41
C ILE A 73 8.19 4.26 11.44
N GLN A 74 7.81 4.40 12.70
CA GLN A 74 8.37 3.61 13.80
C GLN A 74 7.44 2.51 14.30
N GLY A 75 6.16 2.54 13.92
CA GLY A 75 5.20 1.54 14.31
C GLY A 75 3.96 1.61 13.45
N ILE A 76 3.19 0.54 13.48
CA ILE A 76 1.94 0.45 12.72
C ILE A 76 0.80 -0.06 13.59
#